data_c1a1511fa3a7a4bd510922849ca1e093
#
_entry.id   c1a1511fa3a7a4bd510922849ca1e093
#
_cell.length_a   1.000
_cell.length_b   1.000
_cell.length_c   1.000
_cell.angle_alpha   90.00
_cell.angle_beta   90.00
_cell.angle_gamma   90.00
#
_symmetry.space_group_name_H-M   'P 1'
#
loop_
_entity.id
_entity.type
_entity.pdbx_description
1 polymer ?
#
loop_
_entity_poly.entity_id
_entity_poly.type
_entity_poly.pdbx_seq_one_letter_code
_entity_poly.pdbx_strand_id
1 'polypeptide(L)'
;MNFEQQTMNNQIKAVLFDLGETLLDFGRIKPTQIFREGARLSYDYLKSCGQPVGNFEYYCWSNLIALRLRHFISNITKKDIDSSTLLEKIGTRKGIKFDAEQWRHFAWLWYEPLSKLATTDPKIKETLISLKGLGLKLGILSNTFVNAHSLEKHMEQHGILDFFSVRMYSYQFDFRKPDQRIFKIAVERIGEAAENIMYVGDRIDKDIKPALEIGFKPVLKAAYTNAGKTTPDGAWKINQISELPALIKKINDIAASS
;
A
#
# COMPACT_ATOMS: atom_id res chain seq x y z
N MET A 1 20.41 -38.47 -8.26
CA MET A 1 19.85 -37.11 -8.14
C MET A 1 19.43 -36.95 -6.69
N ASN A 2 20.15 -36.09 -5.96
CA ASN A 2 20.10 -36.07 -4.50
C ASN A 2 18.80 -35.41 -3.99
N PHE A 3 18.01 -36.20 -3.27
CA PHE A 3 16.84 -35.76 -2.50
C PHE A 3 17.19 -34.81 -1.33
N GLU A 4 18.46 -34.70 -0.97
CA GLU A 4 18.94 -33.84 0.14
C GLU A 4 19.01 -32.32 -0.17
N GLN A 5 18.92 -31.93 -1.45
CA GLN A 5 18.95 -30.49 -1.81
C GLN A 5 17.58 -29.77 -1.79
N GLN A 6 16.47 -30.52 -1.64
CA GLN A 6 15.12 -29.92 -1.62
C GLN A 6 14.66 -29.46 -0.23
N THR A 7 15.28 -29.92 0.85
CA THR A 7 14.84 -29.58 2.21
C THR A 7 15.43 -28.30 2.80
N MET A 8 16.44 -27.69 2.16
CA MET A 8 17.14 -26.51 2.70
C MET A 8 16.56 -25.16 2.30
N ASN A 9 15.40 -25.08 1.64
CA ASN A 9 14.98 -23.84 0.99
C ASN A 9 13.66 -23.22 1.49
N ASN A 10 13.17 -23.64 2.64
CA ASN A 10 11.86 -23.18 3.16
C ASN A 10 11.96 -22.00 4.15
N GLN A 11 13.12 -21.36 4.23
CA GLN A 11 13.35 -20.21 5.08
C GLN A 11 12.77 -18.92 4.46
N ILE A 12 12.24 -18.05 5.29
CA ILE A 12 11.84 -16.71 4.87
C ILE A 12 13.08 -15.92 4.46
N LYS A 13 13.06 -15.39 3.23
CA LYS A 13 14.13 -14.57 2.64
C LYS A 13 13.62 -13.16 2.26
N ALA A 14 12.31 -13.02 2.13
CA ALA A 14 11.71 -11.73 1.83
C ALA A 14 10.39 -11.52 2.58
N VAL A 15 10.06 -10.26 2.83
CA VAL A 15 8.75 -9.86 3.36
C VAL A 15 8.14 -8.82 2.43
N LEU A 16 6.94 -9.10 1.93
CA LEU A 16 6.12 -8.16 1.19
C LEU A 16 4.98 -7.68 2.09
N PHE A 17 4.77 -6.40 2.12
CA PHE A 17 3.74 -5.75 2.94
C PHE A 17 2.65 -5.12 2.07
N ASP A 18 1.40 -5.25 2.49
CA ASP A 18 0.42 -4.23 2.14
C ASP A 18 0.75 -2.92 2.87
N LEU A 19 0.14 -1.82 2.45
CA LEU A 19 0.45 -0.50 3.00
C LEU A 19 -0.64 -0.04 3.97
N GLY A 20 -1.88 0.11 3.49
CA GLY A 20 -2.99 0.61 4.31
C GLY A 20 -3.46 -0.41 5.34
N GLU A 21 -3.73 0.03 6.59
CA GLU A 21 -4.11 -0.82 7.72
C GLU A 21 -3.07 -1.94 8.03
N THR A 22 -1.90 -1.85 7.40
CA THR A 22 -0.78 -2.77 7.62
C THR A 22 0.46 -2.03 8.12
N LEU A 23 1.07 -1.18 7.29
CA LEU A 23 2.20 -0.31 7.69
C LEU A 23 1.71 1.07 8.13
N LEU A 24 0.63 1.56 7.52
CA LEU A 24 -0.01 2.85 7.81
C LEU A 24 -1.45 2.57 8.26
N ASP A 25 -1.73 2.78 9.53
CA ASP A 25 -3.06 2.60 10.10
C ASP A 25 -3.85 3.92 10.01
N PHE A 26 -4.88 3.95 9.19
CA PHE A 26 -5.78 5.11 9.03
C PHE A 26 -7.00 5.02 9.94
N GLY A 27 -7.36 3.81 10.37
CA GLY A 27 -8.53 3.56 11.16
C GLY A 27 -9.84 3.86 10.45
N ARG A 28 -10.89 4.11 11.22
CA ARG A 28 -12.21 4.48 10.65
C ARG A 28 -12.27 5.97 10.36
N ILE A 29 -12.00 6.35 9.14
CA ILE A 29 -12.04 7.73 8.67
C ILE A 29 -13.46 8.17 8.29
N LYS A 30 -13.66 9.50 8.26
CA LYS A 30 -14.83 10.15 7.65
C LYS A 30 -14.46 10.66 6.24
N PRO A 31 -14.71 9.88 5.18
CA PRO A 31 -14.17 10.18 3.85
C PRO A 31 -14.56 11.55 3.30
N THR A 32 -15.78 12.01 3.60
CA THR A 32 -16.29 13.30 3.12
C THR A 32 -15.56 14.49 3.75
N GLN A 33 -15.20 14.39 5.04
CA GLN A 33 -14.46 15.44 5.73
C GLN A 33 -13.04 15.55 5.15
N ILE A 34 -12.32 14.42 5.07
CA ILE A 34 -10.95 14.37 4.53
C ILE A 34 -10.91 14.88 3.09
N PHE A 35 -11.89 14.44 2.28
CA PHE A 35 -12.02 14.92 0.92
C PHE A 35 -12.19 16.44 0.86
N ARG A 36 -13.05 17.02 1.72
CA ARG A 36 -13.29 18.48 1.76
C ARG A 36 -12.06 19.26 2.21
N GLU A 37 -11.29 18.72 3.15
CA GLU A 37 -10.02 19.31 3.58
C GLU A 37 -8.98 19.30 2.45
N GLY A 38 -8.79 18.19 1.74
CA GLY A 38 -7.93 18.10 0.56
C GLY A 38 -8.38 19.03 -0.57
N ALA A 39 -9.71 19.10 -0.80
CA ALA A 39 -10.27 20.05 -1.74
C ALA A 39 -9.97 21.51 -1.34
N ARG A 40 -9.98 21.86 -0.05
CA ARG A 40 -9.66 23.20 0.42
C ARG A 40 -8.20 23.53 0.18
N LEU A 41 -7.28 22.66 0.60
CA LEU A 41 -5.84 22.86 0.40
C LEU A 41 -5.49 23.04 -1.08
N SER A 42 -6.01 22.15 -1.93
CA SER A 42 -5.77 22.20 -3.37
C SER A 42 -6.41 23.44 -4.04
N TYR A 43 -7.59 23.85 -3.60
CA TYR A 43 -8.26 25.09 -4.07
C TYR A 43 -7.48 26.34 -3.73
N ASP A 44 -7.02 26.46 -2.48
CA ASP A 44 -6.25 27.62 -2.02
C ASP A 44 -4.91 27.71 -2.75
N TYR A 45 -4.28 26.57 -3.04
CA TYR A 45 -3.08 26.51 -3.87
C TYR A 45 -3.33 26.95 -5.32
N LEU A 46 -4.43 26.51 -5.96
CA LEU A 46 -4.80 27.02 -7.28
C LEU A 46 -4.95 28.54 -7.30
N LYS A 47 -5.59 29.11 -6.29
CA LYS A 47 -5.74 30.57 -6.15
C LYS A 47 -4.40 31.28 -5.97
N SER A 48 -3.54 30.76 -5.11
CA SER A 48 -2.22 31.36 -4.85
C SER A 48 -1.32 31.35 -6.08
N CYS A 49 -1.49 30.35 -6.97
CA CYS A 49 -0.78 30.27 -8.24
C CYS A 49 -1.48 31.01 -9.40
N GLY A 50 -2.53 31.79 -9.13
CA GLY A 50 -3.26 32.51 -10.16
C GLY A 50 -3.97 31.63 -11.20
N GLN A 51 -4.24 30.37 -10.85
CA GLN A 51 -4.89 29.42 -11.76
C GLN A 51 -6.40 29.66 -11.83
N PRO A 52 -7.04 29.33 -12.97
CA PRO A 52 -8.47 29.49 -13.12
C PRO A 52 -9.21 28.53 -12.19
N VAL A 53 -9.89 29.08 -11.19
CA VAL A 53 -10.73 28.31 -10.27
C VAL A 53 -11.99 29.13 -9.95
N GLY A 54 -13.15 28.48 -10.02
CA GLY A 54 -14.43 29.10 -9.71
C GLY A 54 -14.77 29.11 -8.22
N ASN A 55 -16.04 28.97 -7.89
CA ASN A 55 -16.50 28.85 -6.52
C ASN A 55 -16.02 27.55 -5.87
N PHE A 56 -15.64 27.62 -4.59
CA PHE A 56 -15.13 26.47 -3.84
C PHE A 56 -16.14 25.31 -3.76
N GLU A 57 -17.41 25.59 -3.51
CA GLU A 57 -18.40 24.51 -3.37
C GLU A 57 -18.56 23.75 -4.70
N TYR A 58 -18.61 24.46 -5.83
CA TYR A 58 -18.64 23.84 -7.14
C TYR A 58 -17.35 23.03 -7.40
N TYR A 59 -16.19 23.58 -7.05
CA TYR A 59 -14.91 22.87 -7.16
C TYR A 59 -14.92 21.56 -6.34
N CYS A 60 -15.31 21.64 -5.07
CA CYS A 60 -15.38 20.51 -4.17
C CYS A 60 -16.35 19.43 -4.70
N TRP A 61 -17.59 19.82 -5.04
CA TRP A 61 -18.60 18.89 -5.53
C TRP A 61 -18.23 18.25 -6.86
N SER A 62 -17.72 19.01 -7.82
CA SER A 62 -17.34 18.46 -9.13
C SER A 62 -16.23 17.43 -9.03
N ASN A 63 -15.25 17.64 -8.16
CA ASN A 63 -14.17 16.67 -7.92
C ASN A 63 -14.66 15.45 -7.13
N LEU A 64 -15.60 15.63 -6.16
CA LEU A 64 -16.19 14.51 -5.43
C LEU A 64 -16.97 13.58 -6.36
N ILE A 65 -17.78 14.14 -7.26
CA ILE A 65 -18.53 13.36 -8.25
C ILE A 65 -17.55 12.62 -9.18
N ALA A 66 -16.52 13.30 -9.68
CA ALA A 66 -15.50 12.69 -10.52
C ALA A 66 -14.80 11.51 -9.82
N LEU A 67 -14.43 11.68 -8.55
CA LEU A 67 -13.80 10.62 -7.75
C LEU A 67 -14.75 9.43 -7.55
N ARG A 68 -16.02 9.67 -7.19
CA ARG A 68 -17.02 8.60 -6.99
C ARG A 68 -17.26 7.81 -8.27
N LEU A 69 -17.40 8.51 -9.40
CA LEU A 69 -17.56 7.87 -10.71
C LEU A 69 -16.35 7.00 -11.06
N ARG A 70 -15.14 7.51 -10.81
CA ARG A 70 -13.91 6.75 -11.05
C ARG A 70 -13.78 5.55 -10.14
N HIS A 71 -14.11 5.69 -8.86
CA HIS A 71 -14.14 4.57 -7.93
C HIS A 71 -15.15 3.49 -8.36
N PHE A 72 -16.32 3.89 -8.85
CA PHE A 72 -17.31 2.97 -9.41
C PHE A 72 -16.75 2.22 -10.63
N ILE A 73 -16.15 2.92 -11.58
CA ILE A 73 -15.52 2.31 -12.75
C ILE A 73 -14.38 1.37 -12.34
N SER A 74 -13.52 1.77 -11.40
CA SER A 74 -12.44 0.92 -10.87
C SER A 74 -12.97 -0.37 -10.24
N ASN A 75 -14.11 -0.32 -9.55
CA ASN A 75 -14.72 -1.51 -8.97
C ASN A 75 -15.27 -2.49 -10.02
N ILE A 76 -15.77 -1.98 -11.15
CA ILE A 76 -16.22 -2.81 -12.28
C ILE A 76 -15.02 -3.37 -13.05
N THR A 77 -14.10 -2.53 -13.43
CA THR A 77 -12.97 -2.90 -14.30
C THR A 77 -11.85 -3.64 -13.57
N LYS A 78 -11.86 -3.62 -12.23
CA LYS A 78 -10.78 -4.15 -11.37
C LYS A 78 -9.42 -3.50 -11.62
N LYS A 79 -9.42 -2.29 -12.20
CA LYS A 79 -8.23 -1.46 -12.45
C LYS A 79 -8.27 -0.23 -11.56
N ASP A 80 -7.17 0.07 -10.91
CA ASP A 80 -6.99 1.34 -10.23
C ASP A 80 -6.42 2.39 -11.20
N ILE A 81 -6.66 3.65 -10.91
CA ILE A 81 -6.23 4.77 -11.75
C ILE A 81 -5.33 5.64 -10.90
N ASP A 82 -4.19 6.03 -11.46
CA ASP A 82 -3.32 7.02 -10.83
C ASP A 82 -4.06 8.35 -10.62
N SER A 83 -4.16 8.75 -9.35
CA SER A 83 -4.83 10.00 -8.98
C SER A 83 -4.14 11.24 -9.55
N SER A 84 -2.80 11.26 -9.66
CA SER A 84 -2.08 12.41 -10.20
C SER A 84 -2.37 12.61 -11.69
N THR A 85 -2.31 11.55 -12.48
CA THR A 85 -2.70 11.59 -13.90
C THR A 85 -4.15 12.05 -14.10
N LEU A 86 -5.04 11.60 -13.22
CA LEU A 86 -6.44 12.03 -13.26
C LEU A 86 -6.60 13.52 -12.94
N LEU A 87 -5.93 14.00 -11.88
CA LEU A 87 -5.97 15.40 -11.48
C LEU A 87 -5.39 16.32 -12.57
N GLU A 88 -4.25 15.94 -13.13
CA GLU A 88 -3.62 16.65 -14.24
C GLU A 88 -4.53 16.73 -15.47
N LYS A 89 -5.12 15.60 -15.89
CA LYS A 89 -6.03 15.55 -17.03
C LYS A 89 -7.27 16.41 -16.84
N ILE A 90 -7.87 16.40 -15.65
CA ILE A 90 -9.04 17.22 -15.32
C ILE A 90 -8.65 18.70 -15.24
N GLY A 91 -7.54 18.99 -14.57
CA GLY A 91 -7.08 20.37 -14.35
C GLY A 91 -6.67 21.05 -15.66
N THR A 92 -5.91 20.39 -16.51
CA THR A 92 -5.50 20.89 -17.82
C THR A 92 -6.72 21.23 -18.71
N ARG A 93 -7.75 20.36 -18.67
CA ARG A 93 -9.02 20.64 -19.38
C ARG A 93 -9.77 21.87 -18.84
N LYS A 94 -9.56 22.22 -17.57
CA LYS A 94 -10.10 23.41 -16.94
C LYS A 94 -9.19 24.64 -17.08
N GLY A 95 -8.11 24.53 -17.85
CA GLY A 95 -7.16 25.61 -18.13
C GLY A 95 -6.06 25.81 -17.10
N ILE A 96 -5.89 24.87 -16.15
CA ILE A 96 -4.79 24.91 -15.18
C ILE A 96 -3.48 24.60 -15.91
N LYS A 97 -2.49 25.46 -15.68
CA LYS A 97 -1.16 25.38 -16.27
C LYS A 97 -0.14 25.25 -15.15
N PHE A 98 0.22 24.02 -14.83
CA PHE A 98 1.24 23.66 -13.85
C PHE A 98 2.40 22.95 -14.53
N ASP A 99 3.61 23.13 -13.99
CA ASP A 99 4.74 22.27 -14.28
C ASP A 99 4.64 20.93 -13.51
N ALA A 100 5.57 20.03 -13.74
CA ALA A 100 5.55 18.70 -13.13
C ALA A 100 5.67 18.74 -11.59
N GLU A 101 6.40 19.72 -11.03
CA GLU A 101 6.56 19.86 -9.57
C GLU A 101 5.28 20.41 -8.93
N GLN A 102 4.66 21.39 -9.57
CA GLN A 102 3.38 21.95 -9.15
C GLN A 102 2.26 20.89 -9.19
N TRP A 103 2.23 20.02 -10.22
CA TRP A 103 1.28 18.90 -10.26
C TRP A 103 1.52 17.89 -9.14
N ARG A 104 2.78 17.55 -8.82
CA ARG A 104 3.11 16.67 -7.70
C ARG A 104 2.67 17.27 -6.37
N HIS A 105 2.94 18.57 -6.17
CA HIS A 105 2.50 19.28 -4.97
C HIS A 105 0.97 19.34 -4.86
N PHE A 106 0.30 19.64 -5.96
CA PHE A 106 -1.16 19.66 -6.02
C PHE A 106 -1.78 18.30 -5.67
N ALA A 107 -1.21 17.21 -6.19
CA ALA A 107 -1.65 15.85 -5.84
C ALA A 107 -1.40 15.52 -4.37
N TRP A 108 -0.28 15.98 -3.80
CA TRP A 108 0.01 15.85 -2.37
C TRP A 108 -1.04 16.54 -1.51
N LEU A 109 -1.47 17.76 -1.84
CA LEU A 109 -2.46 18.51 -1.08
C LEU A 109 -3.82 17.78 -0.97
N TRP A 110 -4.17 16.98 -1.95
CA TRP A 110 -5.34 16.10 -1.88
C TRP A 110 -5.16 14.94 -0.91
N TYR A 111 -3.95 14.44 -0.74
CA TYR A 111 -3.62 13.31 0.13
C TYR A 111 -3.22 13.74 1.55
N GLU A 112 -2.69 14.94 1.72
CA GLU A 112 -2.13 15.43 2.98
C GLU A 112 -3.07 15.31 4.19
N PRO A 113 -4.37 15.62 4.12
CA PRO A 113 -5.27 15.42 5.26
C PRO A 113 -5.37 13.96 5.70
N LEU A 114 -5.31 13.02 4.75
CA LEU A 114 -5.30 11.59 5.06
C LEU A 114 -3.96 11.17 5.69
N SER A 115 -2.84 11.69 5.20
CA SER A 115 -1.52 11.36 5.76
C SER A 115 -1.37 11.83 7.21
N LYS A 116 -1.99 12.95 7.60
CA LYS A 116 -1.98 13.46 8.98
C LYS A 116 -2.77 12.60 9.97
N LEU A 117 -3.68 11.75 9.50
CA LEU A 117 -4.47 10.86 10.33
C LEU A 117 -3.81 9.49 10.52
N ALA A 118 -2.93 9.11 9.61
CA ALA A 118 -2.28 7.82 9.65
C ALA A 118 -1.32 7.72 10.84
N THR A 119 -1.36 6.58 11.48
CA THR A 119 -0.42 6.18 12.51
C THR A 119 0.37 4.96 12.05
N THR A 120 1.49 4.70 12.67
CA THR A 120 2.29 3.49 12.44
C THR A 120 2.50 2.77 13.76
N ASP A 121 2.89 1.50 13.70
CA ASP A 121 3.40 0.80 14.89
C ASP A 121 4.54 1.66 15.50
N PRO A 122 4.50 2.00 16.80
CA PRO A 122 5.53 2.81 17.43
C PRO A 122 6.96 2.27 17.26
N LYS A 123 7.08 0.95 17.07
CA LYS A 123 8.36 0.25 16.85
C LYS A 123 8.62 -0.08 15.38
N ILE A 124 7.88 0.52 14.44
CA ILE A 124 7.96 0.16 13.02
C ILE A 124 9.40 0.23 12.48
N LYS A 125 10.10 1.32 12.77
CA LYS A 125 11.45 1.57 12.27
C LYS A 125 12.45 0.55 12.82
N GLU A 126 12.42 0.29 14.14
CA GLU A 126 13.26 -0.71 14.81
C GLU A 126 12.99 -2.11 14.25
N THR A 127 11.71 -2.40 14.01
CA THR A 127 11.29 -3.67 13.41
C THR A 127 11.85 -3.84 12.01
N LEU A 128 11.74 -2.83 11.14
CA LEU A 128 12.29 -2.88 9.79
C LEU A 128 13.82 -3.00 9.79
N ILE A 129 14.50 -2.31 10.71
CA ILE A 129 15.96 -2.48 10.92
C ILE A 129 16.27 -3.93 11.31
N SER A 130 15.52 -4.50 12.25
CA SER A 130 15.70 -5.91 12.67
C SER A 130 15.49 -6.88 11.51
N LEU A 131 14.43 -6.70 10.70
CA LEU A 131 14.18 -7.53 9.53
C LEU A 131 15.31 -7.42 8.49
N LYS A 132 15.82 -6.22 8.23
CA LYS A 132 17.00 -6.03 7.37
C LYS A 132 18.25 -6.68 7.96
N GLY A 133 18.44 -6.61 9.28
CA GLY A 133 19.53 -7.28 10.00
C GLY A 133 19.49 -8.82 9.88
N LEU A 134 18.30 -9.39 9.68
CA LEU A 134 18.13 -10.83 9.34
C LEU A 134 18.44 -11.14 7.86
N GLY A 135 18.91 -10.17 7.08
CA GLY A 135 19.22 -10.36 5.65
C GLY A 135 18.00 -10.38 4.74
N LEU A 136 16.81 -10.00 5.24
CA LEU A 136 15.57 -10.08 4.47
C LEU A 136 15.44 -8.94 3.45
N LYS A 137 14.95 -9.27 2.26
CA LYS A 137 14.47 -8.28 1.28
C LYS A 137 13.08 -7.80 1.70
N LEU A 138 12.85 -6.49 1.67
CA LEU A 138 11.55 -5.93 2.04
C LEU A 138 10.95 -5.22 0.84
N GLY A 139 9.62 -5.40 0.65
CA GLY A 139 8.89 -4.76 -0.43
C GLY A 139 7.45 -4.42 -0.04
N ILE A 140 6.82 -3.62 -0.88
CA ILE A 140 5.42 -3.20 -0.76
C ILE A 140 4.64 -3.69 -1.97
N LEU A 141 3.44 -4.22 -1.72
CA LEU A 141 2.44 -4.54 -2.74
C LEU A 141 1.07 -4.04 -2.25
N SER A 142 0.64 -2.88 -2.71
CA SER A 142 -0.58 -2.22 -2.22
C SER A 142 -1.59 -1.93 -3.32
N ASN A 143 -2.87 -2.19 -3.02
CA ASN A 143 -3.99 -1.70 -3.83
C ASN A 143 -4.27 -0.24 -3.46
N THR A 144 -4.02 0.66 -4.41
CA THR A 144 -4.20 2.10 -4.19
C THR A 144 -4.44 2.85 -5.50
N PHE A 145 -5.19 3.93 -5.43
CA PHE A 145 -5.30 4.95 -6.47
C PHE A 145 -4.44 6.20 -6.16
N VAL A 146 -3.87 6.25 -4.95
CA VAL A 146 -2.98 7.36 -4.57
C VAL A 146 -1.64 7.18 -5.29
N ASN A 147 -1.15 8.26 -5.88
CA ASN A 147 0.11 8.24 -6.64
C ASN A 147 1.32 7.92 -5.75
N ALA A 148 2.35 7.31 -6.35
CA ALA A 148 3.56 6.89 -5.66
C ALA A 148 4.23 8.03 -4.91
N HIS A 149 4.36 9.21 -5.53
CA HIS A 149 5.02 10.36 -4.92
C HIS A 149 4.38 10.73 -3.57
N SER A 150 3.05 10.78 -3.48
CA SER A 150 2.35 11.11 -2.23
C SER A 150 2.51 10.01 -1.17
N LEU A 151 2.44 8.73 -1.56
CA LEU A 151 2.65 7.61 -0.64
C LEU A 151 4.10 7.53 -0.16
N GLU A 152 5.05 7.72 -1.04
CA GLU A 152 6.48 7.67 -0.72
C GLU A 152 6.89 8.84 0.17
N LYS A 153 6.41 10.06 -0.12
CA LYS A 153 6.59 11.21 0.79
C LYS A 153 6.02 10.92 2.18
N HIS A 154 4.85 10.27 2.27
CA HIS A 154 4.27 9.91 3.55
C HIS A 154 5.13 8.87 4.29
N MET A 155 5.61 7.83 3.61
CA MET A 155 6.53 6.86 4.20
C MET A 155 7.88 7.48 4.61
N GLU A 156 8.37 8.44 3.85
CA GLU A 156 9.57 9.22 4.17
C GLU A 156 9.38 10.03 5.45
N GLN A 157 8.22 10.67 5.65
CA GLN A 157 7.87 11.38 6.89
C GLN A 157 7.92 10.47 8.12
N HIS A 158 7.59 9.17 7.96
CA HIS A 158 7.74 8.16 9.00
C HIS A 158 9.16 7.54 9.05
N GLY A 159 10.06 7.91 8.14
CA GLY A 159 11.42 7.38 8.04
C GLY A 159 11.48 5.89 7.72
N ILE A 160 10.51 5.39 6.93
CA ILE A 160 10.42 3.96 6.57
C ILE A 160 10.59 3.68 5.07
N LEU A 161 10.62 4.71 4.21
CA LEU A 161 10.66 4.54 2.76
C LEU A 161 11.85 3.69 2.29
N ASP A 162 13.05 3.97 2.79
CA ASP A 162 14.31 3.39 2.31
C ASP A 162 14.49 1.90 2.64
N PHE A 163 13.64 1.35 3.50
CA PHE A 163 13.69 -0.08 3.81
C PHE A 163 13.18 -0.95 2.65
N PHE A 164 12.34 -0.40 1.76
CA PHE A 164 11.63 -1.15 0.74
C PHE A 164 12.31 -1.01 -0.63
N SER A 165 13.01 -2.07 -1.06
CA SER A 165 13.66 -2.13 -2.37
C SER A 165 12.68 -2.34 -3.54
N VAL A 166 11.52 -2.92 -3.26
CA VAL A 166 10.45 -3.14 -4.23
C VAL A 166 9.19 -2.42 -3.74
N ARG A 167 8.63 -1.56 -4.58
CA ARG A 167 7.38 -0.84 -4.29
C ARG A 167 6.45 -0.99 -5.48
N MET A 168 5.30 -1.65 -5.24
CA MET A 168 4.31 -1.95 -6.26
C MET A 168 2.96 -1.39 -5.83
N TYR A 169 2.41 -0.54 -6.67
CA TYR A 169 1.10 0.08 -6.47
C TYR A 169 0.16 -0.36 -7.59
N SER A 170 -1.04 -0.80 -7.26
CA SER A 170 -1.95 -1.45 -8.21
C SER A 170 -2.30 -0.59 -9.43
N TYR A 171 -2.32 0.74 -9.31
CA TYR A 171 -2.58 1.62 -10.45
C TYR A 171 -1.51 1.57 -11.55
N GLN A 172 -0.34 1.00 -11.25
CA GLN A 172 0.74 0.78 -12.23
C GLN A 172 0.48 -0.44 -13.15
N PHE A 173 -0.60 -1.17 -12.88
CA PHE A 173 -0.96 -2.41 -13.56
C PHE A 173 -2.41 -2.38 -14.06
N ASP A 174 -2.72 -3.26 -14.98
CA ASP A 174 -4.09 -3.46 -15.49
C ASP A 174 -4.95 -4.35 -14.58
N PHE A 175 -4.45 -4.71 -13.41
CA PHE A 175 -5.08 -5.59 -12.43
C PHE A 175 -4.58 -5.23 -11.02
N ARG A 176 -5.33 -5.69 -10.02
CA ARG A 176 -5.02 -5.45 -8.60
C ARG A 176 -5.29 -6.69 -7.76
N LYS A 177 -4.79 -6.74 -6.53
CA LYS A 177 -5.15 -7.80 -5.58
C LYS A 177 -6.69 -7.95 -5.49
N PRO A 178 -7.25 -9.15 -5.54
CA PRO A 178 -6.63 -10.47 -5.34
C PRO A 178 -6.14 -11.17 -6.63
N ASP A 179 -6.04 -10.49 -7.77
CA ASP A 179 -5.55 -11.12 -9.01
C ASP A 179 -4.13 -11.67 -8.81
N GLN A 180 -3.94 -12.96 -9.06
CA GLN A 180 -2.67 -13.64 -8.83
C GLN A 180 -1.51 -13.09 -9.67
N ARG A 181 -1.80 -12.45 -10.81
CA ARG A 181 -0.77 -11.87 -11.68
C ARG A 181 0.07 -10.83 -10.95
N ILE A 182 -0.54 -10.03 -10.06
CA ILE A 182 0.21 -9.01 -9.33
C ILE A 182 1.18 -9.62 -8.31
N PHE A 183 0.81 -10.76 -7.70
CA PHE A 183 1.68 -11.50 -6.78
C PHE A 183 2.84 -12.19 -7.53
N LYS A 184 2.58 -12.73 -8.75
CA LYS A 184 3.63 -13.32 -9.60
C LYS A 184 4.68 -12.27 -9.99
N ILE A 185 4.25 -11.07 -10.38
CA ILE A 185 5.17 -9.95 -10.65
C ILE A 185 5.94 -9.56 -9.38
N ALA A 186 5.31 -9.64 -8.20
CA ALA A 186 5.99 -9.35 -6.94
C ALA A 186 7.09 -10.38 -6.64
N VAL A 187 6.86 -11.67 -6.92
CA VAL A 187 7.89 -12.73 -6.87
C VAL A 187 9.08 -12.39 -7.76
N GLU A 188 8.81 -12.05 -9.03
CA GLU A 188 9.84 -11.68 -9.99
C GLU A 188 10.66 -10.47 -9.55
N ARG A 189 9.99 -9.43 -9.06
CA ARG A 189 10.65 -8.18 -8.64
C ARG A 189 11.46 -8.31 -7.35
N ILE A 190 10.97 -9.09 -6.38
CA ILE A 190 11.70 -9.31 -5.12
C ILE A 190 12.84 -10.32 -5.31
N GLY A 191 12.74 -11.20 -6.35
CA GLY A 191 13.76 -12.17 -6.72
C GLY A 191 13.97 -13.25 -5.68
N GLU A 192 12.88 -13.78 -5.12
CA GLU A 192 12.85 -14.93 -4.22
C GLU A 192 11.74 -15.91 -4.62
N ALA A 193 11.91 -17.20 -4.33
CA ALA A 193 10.87 -18.17 -4.57
C ALA A 193 9.64 -17.92 -3.67
N ALA A 194 8.45 -18.21 -4.16
CA ALA A 194 7.20 -17.90 -3.48
C ALA A 194 7.14 -18.44 -2.04
N GLU A 195 7.59 -19.67 -1.83
CA GLU A 195 7.66 -20.35 -0.54
C GLU A 195 8.62 -19.69 0.48
N ASN A 196 9.52 -18.82 0.01
CA ASN A 196 10.45 -18.06 0.83
C ASN A 196 9.99 -16.63 1.10
N ILE A 197 8.80 -16.27 0.61
CA ILE A 197 8.23 -14.93 0.77
C ILE A 197 7.13 -14.96 1.85
N MET A 198 7.28 -14.11 2.85
CA MET A 198 6.21 -13.80 3.78
C MET A 198 5.42 -12.62 3.23
N TYR A 199 4.08 -12.73 3.23
CA TYR A 199 3.19 -11.63 2.85
C TYR A 199 2.40 -11.15 4.06
N VAL A 200 2.50 -9.88 4.39
CA VAL A 200 1.83 -9.27 5.55
C VAL A 200 0.73 -8.32 5.06
N GLY A 201 -0.50 -8.56 5.46
CA GLY A 201 -1.64 -7.73 5.08
C GLY A 201 -2.81 -7.84 6.06
N ASP A 202 -3.79 -6.95 5.92
CA ASP A 202 -4.96 -6.88 6.79
C ASP A 202 -6.23 -7.50 6.18
N ARG A 203 -6.25 -7.73 4.86
CA ARG A 203 -7.42 -8.20 4.13
C ARG A 203 -7.35 -9.68 3.82
N ILE A 204 -8.25 -10.47 4.43
CA ILE A 204 -8.33 -11.92 4.17
C ILE A 204 -8.59 -12.21 2.69
N ASP A 205 -9.49 -11.44 2.05
CA ASP A 205 -9.91 -11.63 0.66
C ASP A 205 -8.91 -11.12 -0.39
N LYS A 206 -8.07 -10.16 -0.03
CA LYS A 206 -7.15 -9.51 -0.98
C LYS A 206 -5.68 -9.85 -0.73
N ASP A 207 -5.34 -10.17 0.50
CA ASP A 207 -3.96 -10.40 0.91
C ASP A 207 -3.70 -11.85 1.26
N ILE A 208 -4.48 -12.41 2.19
CA ILE A 208 -4.14 -13.70 2.80
C ILE A 208 -4.47 -14.87 1.88
N LYS A 209 -5.71 -14.96 1.38
CA LYS A 209 -6.13 -16.05 0.50
C LYS A 209 -5.30 -16.11 -0.79
N PRO A 210 -5.15 -15.02 -1.56
CA PRO A 210 -4.36 -15.07 -2.78
C PRO A 210 -2.87 -15.31 -2.54
N ALA A 211 -2.31 -14.88 -1.38
CA ALA A 211 -0.95 -15.20 -1.00
C ALA A 211 -0.77 -16.71 -0.71
N LEU A 212 -1.74 -17.35 -0.04
CA LEU A 212 -1.74 -18.82 0.15
C LEU A 212 -1.78 -19.56 -1.19
N GLU A 213 -2.65 -19.13 -2.10
CA GLU A 213 -2.82 -19.76 -3.41
C GLU A 213 -1.56 -19.74 -4.27
N ILE A 214 -0.67 -18.76 -4.08
CA ILE A 214 0.59 -18.66 -4.81
C ILE A 214 1.78 -19.31 -4.07
N GLY A 215 1.55 -19.82 -2.85
CA GLY A 215 2.56 -20.48 -2.03
C GLY A 215 3.35 -19.57 -1.11
N PHE A 216 2.93 -18.33 -0.91
CA PHE A 216 3.52 -17.44 0.10
C PHE A 216 3.21 -17.94 1.52
N LYS A 217 3.94 -17.41 2.49
CA LYS A 217 3.69 -17.56 3.93
C LYS A 217 2.95 -16.31 4.46
N PRO A 218 1.59 -16.29 4.42
CA PRO A 218 0.85 -15.09 4.75
C PRO A 218 0.70 -14.88 6.24
N VAL A 219 0.72 -13.61 6.64
CA VAL A 219 0.51 -13.14 7.99
C VAL A 219 -0.62 -12.09 8.00
N LEU A 220 -1.70 -12.39 8.70
CA LEU A 220 -2.80 -11.46 8.91
C LEU A 220 -2.45 -10.49 10.04
N LYS A 221 -2.24 -9.22 9.70
CA LYS A 221 -2.10 -8.14 10.69
C LYS A 221 -3.49 -7.74 11.20
N ALA A 222 -3.67 -7.73 12.51
CA ALA A 222 -4.92 -7.32 13.13
C ALA A 222 -5.25 -5.85 12.80
N ALA A 223 -6.45 -5.62 12.28
CA ALA A 223 -6.97 -4.31 11.91
C ALA A 223 -8.51 -4.31 12.01
N TYR A 224 -9.14 -3.12 11.93
CA TYR A 224 -10.61 -3.05 11.96
C TYR A 224 -11.26 -3.76 10.77
N THR A 225 -10.57 -3.93 9.65
CA THR A 225 -11.02 -4.61 8.43
C THR A 225 -11.21 -6.11 8.60
N ASN A 226 -10.53 -6.71 9.58
CA ASN A 226 -10.61 -8.14 9.89
C ASN A 226 -11.08 -8.42 11.34
N ALA A 227 -11.56 -7.43 12.06
CA ALA A 227 -12.07 -7.60 13.41
C ALA A 227 -13.20 -8.65 13.45
N GLY A 228 -13.09 -9.61 14.36
CA GLY A 228 -14.05 -10.71 14.51
C GLY A 228 -13.99 -11.79 13.44
N LYS A 229 -13.05 -11.74 12.50
CA LYS A 229 -12.89 -12.77 11.47
C LYS A 229 -11.85 -13.80 11.89
N THR A 230 -12.10 -15.06 11.51
CA THR A 230 -11.16 -16.17 11.70
C THR A 230 -9.98 -16.05 10.73
N THR A 231 -8.78 -16.27 11.23
CA THR A 231 -7.58 -16.38 10.39
C THR A 231 -7.68 -17.66 9.55
N PRO A 232 -7.48 -17.60 8.23
CA PRO A 232 -7.48 -18.80 7.39
C PRO A 232 -6.40 -19.79 7.81
N ASP A 233 -6.68 -21.09 7.61
CA ASP A 233 -5.69 -22.16 7.81
C ASP A 233 -4.46 -21.91 6.93
N GLY A 234 -3.27 -22.20 7.45
CA GLY A 234 -2.00 -21.94 6.76
C GLY A 234 -1.50 -20.49 6.85
N ALA A 235 -2.24 -19.59 7.52
CA ALA A 235 -1.81 -18.22 7.78
C ALA A 235 -1.51 -17.98 9.26
N TRP A 236 -0.54 -17.13 9.54
CA TRP A 236 -0.26 -16.63 10.89
C TRP A 236 -1.06 -15.37 11.16
N LYS A 237 -1.13 -14.98 12.43
CA LYS A 237 -1.74 -13.72 12.86
C LYS A 237 -0.80 -12.97 13.80
N ILE A 238 -0.72 -11.65 13.62
CA ILE A 238 -0.02 -10.72 14.51
C ILE A 238 -0.94 -9.56 14.86
N ASN A 239 -0.72 -8.93 15.99
CA ASN A 239 -1.41 -7.71 16.37
C ASN A 239 -0.63 -6.48 15.91
N GLN A 240 0.70 -6.53 15.98
CA GLN A 240 1.59 -5.44 15.63
C GLN A 240 2.72 -5.95 14.73
N ILE A 241 3.23 -5.07 13.87
CA ILE A 241 4.35 -5.37 12.96
C ILE A 241 5.61 -5.77 13.74
N SER A 242 5.78 -5.22 14.94
CA SER A 242 6.89 -5.52 15.85
C SER A 242 6.99 -6.99 16.28
N GLU A 243 5.96 -7.81 16.06
CA GLU A 243 5.99 -9.25 16.33
C GLU A 243 6.68 -10.07 15.21
N LEU A 244 6.87 -9.49 14.02
CA LEU A 244 7.41 -10.20 12.85
C LEU A 244 8.80 -10.80 13.03
N PRO A 245 9.80 -10.12 13.63
CA PRO A 245 11.14 -10.71 13.76
C PRO A 245 11.13 -12.01 14.57
N ALA A 246 10.36 -12.08 15.66
CA ALA A 246 10.22 -13.28 16.47
C ALA A 246 9.47 -14.41 15.73
N LEU A 247 8.41 -14.06 15.00
CA LEU A 247 7.64 -15.01 14.18
C LEU A 247 8.53 -15.61 13.08
N ILE A 248 9.28 -14.79 12.35
CA ILE A 248 10.17 -15.25 11.28
C ILE A 248 11.26 -16.17 11.80
N LYS A 249 11.88 -15.80 12.93
CA LYS A 249 12.87 -16.67 13.56
C LYS A 249 12.29 -18.03 13.90
N LYS A 250 11.11 -18.08 14.53
CA LYS A 250 10.42 -19.33 14.86
C LYS A 250 10.14 -20.19 13.60
N ILE A 251 9.69 -19.57 12.50
CA ILE A 251 9.40 -20.29 11.25
C ILE A 251 10.70 -20.84 10.64
N ASN A 252 11.76 -20.06 10.64
CA ASN A 252 13.05 -20.47 10.08
C ASN A 252 13.72 -21.56 10.92
N ASP A 253 13.60 -21.53 12.25
CA ASP A 253 14.13 -22.55 13.16
C ASP A 253 13.42 -23.92 12.94
N ILE A 254 12.10 -23.91 12.72
CA ILE A 254 11.33 -25.11 12.39
C ILE A 254 11.78 -25.68 11.02
N ALA A 255 11.94 -24.81 10.01
CA ALA A 255 12.39 -25.22 8.69
C ALA A 255 13.83 -25.79 8.66
N ALA A 256 14.70 -25.37 9.58
CA ALA A 256 16.05 -25.88 9.72
C ALA A 256 16.12 -27.24 10.45
N SER A 257 15.04 -27.60 11.16
CA SER A 257 14.95 -28.84 11.97
C SER A 257 14.19 -29.96 11.26
N SER A 258 13.61 -29.69 10.09
CA SER A 258 12.84 -30.61 9.24
C SER A 258 13.67 -31.09 8.04
#